data_b3ce92e95f2b4b15870b854249a04ea0
#
_entry.id   b3ce92e95f2b4b15870b854249a04ea0
#
_cell.length_a   1.000
_cell.length_b   1.000
_cell.length_c   1.000
_cell.angle_alpha   90.00
_cell.angle_beta   90.00
_cell.angle_gamma   90.00
#
_symmetry.space_group_name_H-M   'P 1'
#
loop_
_entity.id
_entity.type
_entity.pdbx_description
1 polymer ?
#
loop_
_entity_poly.entity_id
_entity_poly.type
_entity_poly.pdbx_seq_one_letter_code
_entity_poly.pdbx_strand_id
1 'polypeptide(L)'
;ALAAAGNGISSSAGDMMYIPRGDAAINAGDKNLFYTIIAGSRAGDLGNAGSFLLAILDSSNAKYRGNAKTNETARHGYYTIDESSASGNTGVIDAFEPQPIATYSENQLIKAEASARSGFASGLSALNSYRAWLSGGGRLNATFDDAANYMYGAYVEADFTSGGMENADGVSKDKALLREIIEERYVSGFGSFMPFNDHRRLRGAGESDLIPPFPLNTVGATNHVERMQWSQGELSSNENAPADPGLYAKTAVNK
;
A
#
# COMPACT_ATOMS: atom_id res chain seq x y z
N ALA A 1 18.47 2.52 -7.42
CA ALA A 1 17.04 2.84 -7.29
C ALA A 1 16.68 4.18 -7.96
N LEU A 2 17.31 5.32 -7.59
CA LEU A 2 16.97 6.64 -8.13
C LEU A 2 17.05 6.73 -9.67
N ALA A 3 18.13 6.25 -10.28
CA ALA A 3 18.29 6.27 -11.73
C ALA A 3 17.21 5.43 -12.42
N ALA A 4 16.89 4.26 -11.90
CA ALA A 4 15.84 3.39 -12.44
C ALA A 4 14.45 4.04 -12.31
N ALA A 5 14.14 4.59 -11.15
CA ALA A 5 12.85 5.27 -10.90
C ALA A 5 12.72 6.57 -11.72
N GLY A 6 13.83 7.21 -12.06
CA GLY A 6 13.85 8.36 -12.99
C GLY A 6 13.34 8.03 -14.39
N ASN A 7 13.49 6.78 -14.82
CA ASN A 7 13.02 6.25 -16.10
C ASN A 7 11.70 5.46 -15.97
N GLY A 8 11.08 5.46 -14.81
CA GLY A 8 9.82 4.76 -14.54
C GLY A 8 8.59 5.56 -14.99
N ILE A 9 7.41 5.12 -14.55
CA ILE A 9 6.14 5.76 -14.87
C ILE A 9 6.15 7.21 -14.37
N SER A 10 6.02 8.16 -15.28
CA SER A 10 6.20 9.60 -15.02
C SER A 10 4.91 10.36 -14.70
N SER A 11 3.76 9.73 -14.94
CA SER A 11 2.43 10.27 -14.61
C SER A 11 1.42 9.13 -14.44
N SER A 12 0.30 9.40 -13.77
CA SER A 12 -0.78 8.42 -13.60
C SER A 12 -1.44 7.97 -14.92
N ALA A 13 -1.30 8.74 -15.99
CA ALA A 13 -1.72 8.32 -17.34
C ALA A 13 -0.91 7.11 -17.88
N GLY A 14 0.26 6.83 -17.30
CA GLY A 14 1.08 5.67 -17.63
C GLY A 14 0.87 4.47 -16.71
N ASP A 15 -0.08 4.54 -15.79
CA ASP A 15 -0.36 3.44 -14.86
C ASP A 15 -0.79 2.17 -15.61
N MET A 16 -0.15 1.05 -15.26
CA MET A 16 -0.57 -0.26 -15.70
C MET A 16 -1.60 -0.79 -14.71
N MET A 17 -2.81 -0.96 -15.20
CA MET A 17 -3.97 -1.36 -14.39
C MET A 17 -4.66 -2.58 -15.02
N TYR A 18 -5.17 -3.47 -14.19
CA TYR A 18 -6.25 -4.35 -14.62
C TYR A 18 -7.55 -3.52 -14.66
N ILE A 19 -8.15 -3.41 -15.83
CA ILE A 19 -9.37 -2.64 -16.04
C ILE A 19 -10.54 -3.61 -16.18
N PRO A 20 -11.52 -3.61 -15.25
CA PRO A 20 -12.77 -4.33 -15.41
C PRO A 20 -13.52 -3.89 -16.69
N ARG A 21 -14.34 -4.77 -17.26
CA ARG A 21 -15.01 -4.49 -18.55
C ARG A 21 -16.20 -3.53 -18.48
N GLY A 22 -16.51 -3.01 -17.32
CA GLY A 22 -17.61 -2.07 -17.10
C GLY A 22 -18.91 -2.74 -16.66
N ASP A 23 -19.96 -1.95 -16.56
CA ASP A 23 -21.25 -2.32 -15.97
C ASP A 23 -22.00 -3.45 -16.70
N ALA A 24 -21.71 -3.65 -17.99
CA ALA A 24 -22.25 -4.76 -18.78
C ALA A 24 -21.58 -6.10 -18.52
N ALA A 25 -20.55 -6.16 -17.66
CA ALA A 25 -19.84 -7.39 -17.35
C ALA A 25 -20.73 -8.38 -16.59
N ILE A 26 -20.91 -9.56 -17.15
CA ILE A 26 -21.75 -10.63 -16.59
C ILE A 26 -20.93 -11.74 -15.94
N ASN A 27 -19.66 -11.87 -16.33
CA ASN A 27 -18.76 -12.89 -15.78
C ASN A 27 -17.95 -12.33 -14.61
N ALA A 28 -17.62 -13.19 -13.65
CA ALA A 28 -16.79 -12.81 -12.52
C ALA A 28 -15.42 -12.24 -12.95
N GLY A 29 -14.78 -12.84 -13.97
CA GLY A 29 -13.50 -12.40 -14.51
C GLY A 29 -13.53 -11.06 -15.26
N ASP A 30 -14.70 -10.47 -15.45
CA ASP A 30 -14.87 -9.16 -16.08
C ASP A 30 -14.93 -8.02 -15.05
N LYS A 31 -14.89 -8.36 -13.77
CA LYS A 31 -14.99 -7.44 -12.64
C LYS A 31 -13.66 -7.34 -11.89
N ASN A 32 -13.61 -6.43 -10.93
CA ASN A 32 -12.51 -6.35 -9.98
C ASN A 32 -12.30 -7.71 -9.29
N LEU A 33 -11.07 -8.20 -9.22
CA LEU A 33 -10.76 -9.55 -8.72
C LEU A 33 -11.09 -9.71 -7.23
N PHE A 34 -10.92 -8.67 -6.42
CA PHE A 34 -11.30 -8.70 -5.00
C PHE A 34 -12.82 -8.70 -4.83
N TYR A 35 -13.53 -7.91 -5.64
CA TYR A 35 -15.00 -7.96 -5.68
C TYR A 35 -15.51 -9.39 -5.93
N THR A 36 -14.91 -10.10 -6.89
CA THR A 36 -15.31 -11.48 -7.21
C THR A 36 -15.14 -12.46 -6.07
N ILE A 37 -14.16 -12.25 -5.20
CA ILE A 37 -13.96 -13.08 -3.99
C ILE A 37 -15.15 -12.89 -3.05
N ILE A 38 -15.52 -11.64 -2.77
CA ILE A 38 -16.62 -11.32 -1.84
C ILE A 38 -17.99 -11.69 -2.43
N ALA A 39 -18.19 -11.47 -3.74
CA ALA A 39 -19.44 -11.80 -4.42
C ALA A 39 -19.67 -13.30 -4.60
N GLY A 40 -18.64 -14.12 -4.42
CA GLY A 40 -18.67 -15.56 -4.64
C GLY A 40 -18.80 -16.37 -3.36
N SER A 41 -18.35 -17.63 -3.44
CA SER A 41 -18.35 -18.59 -2.33
C SER A 41 -17.34 -18.26 -1.21
N ARG A 42 -16.52 -17.24 -1.40
CA ARG A 42 -15.51 -16.76 -0.46
C ARG A 42 -15.94 -15.46 0.26
N ALA A 43 -17.26 -15.19 0.29
CA ALA A 43 -17.79 -14.09 1.11
C ALA A 43 -17.36 -14.26 2.57
N GLY A 44 -16.87 -13.18 3.18
CA GLY A 44 -16.29 -13.21 4.54
C GLY A 44 -14.78 -13.51 4.61
N ASP A 45 -14.16 -13.94 3.50
CA ASP A 45 -12.72 -14.25 3.48
C ASP A 45 -11.83 -13.03 3.19
N LEU A 46 -12.39 -11.94 2.77
CA LEU A 46 -11.69 -10.71 2.40
C LEU A 46 -12.33 -9.51 3.09
N GLY A 47 -11.96 -9.27 4.32
CA GLY A 47 -12.34 -8.10 5.08
C GLY A 47 -11.10 -7.42 5.65
N ASN A 48 -11.22 -6.16 6.02
CA ASN A 48 -10.13 -5.44 6.66
C ASN A 48 -10.55 -4.66 7.92
N ALA A 49 -11.73 -4.97 8.45
CA ALA A 49 -12.18 -4.42 9.71
C ALA A 49 -11.17 -4.72 10.84
N GLY A 50 -10.83 -3.70 11.63
CA GLY A 50 -9.83 -3.83 12.70
C GLY A 50 -8.37 -3.96 12.23
N SER A 51 -8.10 -3.85 10.93
CA SER A 51 -6.73 -3.84 10.40
C SER A 51 -5.95 -2.61 10.86
N PHE A 52 -4.62 -2.73 10.89
CA PHE A 52 -3.75 -1.58 11.17
C PHE A 52 -3.93 -0.47 10.12
N LEU A 53 -4.15 -0.82 8.86
CA LEU A 53 -4.42 0.14 7.79
C LEU A 53 -5.61 1.04 8.14
N LEU A 54 -6.76 0.45 8.45
CA LEU A 54 -7.94 1.26 8.79
C LEU A 54 -7.74 2.03 10.10
N ALA A 55 -7.05 1.45 11.09
CA ALA A 55 -6.79 2.13 12.35
C ALA A 55 -5.97 3.42 12.17
N ILE A 56 -4.99 3.44 11.25
CA ILE A 56 -4.19 4.66 11.00
C ILE A 56 -4.90 5.67 10.09
N LEU A 57 -5.96 5.29 9.41
CA LEU A 57 -6.76 6.16 8.55
C LEU A 57 -8.04 6.67 9.24
N ASP A 58 -8.45 6.08 10.34
CA ASP A 58 -9.66 6.43 11.09
C ASP A 58 -9.37 7.54 12.11
N SER A 59 -9.96 8.73 11.87
CA SER A 59 -9.79 9.90 12.75
C SER A 59 -10.30 9.72 14.19
N SER A 60 -11.10 8.69 14.44
CA SER A 60 -11.56 8.33 15.80
C SER A 60 -10.59 7.38 16.52
N ASN A 61 -9.60 6.83 15.83
CA ASN A 61 -8.66 5.86 16.38
C ASN A 61 -7.43 6.54 16.98
N ALA A 62 -6.95 6.04 18.12
CA ALA A 62 -5.74 6.55 18.76
C ALA A 62 -4.45 6.40 17.93
N LYS A 63 -4.48 5.56 16.88
CA LYS A 63 -3.36 5.35 15.95
C LYS A 63 -3.46 6.23 14.70
N TYR A 64 -4.44 7.13 14.65
CA TYR A 64 -4.66 7.97 13.47
C TYR A 64 -3.40 8.72 13.06
N ARG A 65 -2.98 8.56 11.80
CA ARG A 65 -1.81 9.22 11.25
C ARG A 65 -2.06 10.67 10.77
N GLY A 66 -3.33 11.07 10.74
CA GLY A 66 -3.69 12.43 10.36
C GLY A 66 -3.21 13.46 11.38
N ASN A 67 -2.94 14.66 10.88
CA ASN A 67 -2.44 15.78 11.66
C ASN A 67 -2.87 17.11 11.02
N ALA A 68 -2.30 18.24 11.45
CA ALA A 68 -2.64 19.56 10.88
C ALA A 68 -2.37 19.69 9.36
N LYS A 69 -1.62 18.76 8.77
CA LYS A 69 -1.25 18.74 7.34
C LYS A 69 -1.75 17.49 6.62
N THR A 70 -2.47 16.58 7.30
CA THR A 70 -2.89 15.29 6.74
C THR A 70 -4.29 14.95 7.22
N ASN A 71 -5.22 14.78 6.26
CA ASN A 71 -6.57 14.28 6.49
C ASN A 71 -6.78 13.02 5.64
N GLU A 72 -7.11 11.92 6.29
CA GLU A 72 -7.23 10.59 5.69
C GLU A 72 -8.67 10.11 5.51
N THR A 73 -9.67 10.96 5.76
CA THR A 73 -11.08 10.55 5.76
C THR A 73 -11.50 9.89 4.44
N ALA A 74 -11.08 10.47 3.31
CA ALA A 74 -11.40 9.88 2.01
C ALA A 74 -10.72 8.52 1.79
N ARG A 75 -9.44 8.37 2.14
CA ARG A 75 -8.72 7.08 2.01
C ARG A 75 -9.26 6.03 2.98
N HIS A 76 -9.68 6.42 4.18
CA HIS A 76 -10.35 5.50 5.09
C HIS A 76 -11.59 4.89 4.43
N GLY A 77 -12.48 5.72 3.88
CA GLY A 77 -13.67 5.23 3.18
C GLY A 77 -13.34 4.39 1.94
N TYR A 78 -12.41 4.87 1.11
CA TYR A 78 -12.01 4.19 -0.13
C TYR A 78 -11.40 2.81 0.11
N TYR A 79 -10.64 2.62 1.20
CA TYR A 79 -10.00 1.35 1.52
C TYR A 79 -10.83 0.43 2.43
N THR A 80 -11.93 0.92 3.01
CA THR A 80 -12.82 0.07 3.82
C THR A 80 -13.48 -1.00 2.96
N ILE A 81 -13.40 -2.25 3.43
CA ILE A 81 -14.00 -3.42 2.78
C ILE A 81 -15.11 -3.97 3.67
N ASP A 82 -16.34 -3.92 3.17
CA ASP A 82 -17.47 -4.66 3.75
C ASP A 82 -17.50 -6.07 3.18
N GLU A 83 -17.02 -7.03 3.96
CA GLU A 83 -16.98 -8.44 3.59
C GLU A 83 -18.37 -9.11 3.52
N SER A 84 -19.39 -8.47 4.11
CA SER A 84 -20.75 -9.00 4.16
C SER A 84 -21.58 -8.64 2.93
N SER A 85 -21.17 -7.64 2.15
CA SER A 85 -21.93 -7.10 1.03
C SER A 85 -21.04 -6.68 -0.14
N ALA A 86 -20.91 -7.53 -1.15
CA ALA A 86 -20.12 -7.18 -2.34
C ALA A 86 -20.58 -5.87 -2.98
N SER A 87 -21.89 -5.68 -3.17
CA SER A 87 -22.46 -4.48 -3.80
C SER A 87 -22.45 -3.23 -2.91
N GLY A 88 -22.15 -3.38 -1.62
CA GLY A 88 -21.98 -2.25 -0.70
C GLY A 88 -20.63 -1.56 -0.83
N ASN A 89 -19.67 -2.19 -1.48
CA ASN A 89 -18.34 -1.63 -1.68
C ASN A 89 -18.29 -0.70 -2.87
N THR A 90 -17.94 0.55 -2.65
CA THR A 90 -17.83 1.62 -3.67
C THR A 90 -16.42 2.18 -3.77
N GLY A 91 -15.46 1.61 -3.02
CA GLY A 91 -14.06 1.99 -2.98
C GLY A 91 -13.15 1.04 -3.78
N VAL A 92 -12.00 0.72 -3.20
CA VAL A 92 -10.91 -0.07 -3.86
C VAL A 92 -11.35 -1.43 -4.40
N ILE A 93 -12.44 -1.98 -3.91
CA ILE A 93 -13.01 -3.25 -4.37
C ILE A 93 -14.41 -3.11 -4.97
N ASP A 94 -14.80 -1.91 -5.41
CA ASP A 94 -15.99 -1.77 -6.26
C ASP A 94 -15.88 -2.72 -7.46
N ALA A 95 -17.02 -3.20 -7.95
CA ALA A 95 -17.05 -4.18 -9.03
C ALA A 95 -16.28 -3.76 -10.29
N PHE A 96 -16.17 -2.46 -10.53
CA PHE A 96 -15.53 -1.89 -11.72
C PHE A 96 -14.33 -1.01 -11.42
N GLU A 97 -13.88 -0.97 -10.15
CA GLU A 97 -12.68 -0.24 -9.76
C GLU A 97 -11.43 -0.90 -10.37
N PRO A 98 -10.58 -0.14 -11.09
CA PRO A 98 -9.34 -0.65 -11.65
C PRO A 98 -8.34 -1.08 -10.57
N GLN A 99 -7.65 -2.21 -10.79
CA GLN A 99 -6.65 -2.73 -9.86
C GLN A 99 -5.23 -2.39 -10.30
N PRO A 100 -4.37 -1.90 -9.38
CA PRO A 100 -3.00 -1.54 -9.70
C PRO A 100 -2.12 -2.76 -9.99
N ILE A 101 -1.33 -2.67 -11.07
CA ILE A 101 -0.27 -3.63 -11.39
C ILE A 101 1.09 -2.96 -11.22
N ALA A 102 1.33 -1.84 -11.89
CA ALA A 102 2.50 -0.99 -11.71
C ALA A 102 2.07 0.47 -11.90
N THR A 103 2.42 1.35 -10.97
CA THR A 103 1.82 2.68 -10.93
C THR A 103 2.82 3.81 -10.77
N TYR A 104 2.41 5.00 -11.20
CA TYR A 104 3.08 6.26 -10.90
C TYR A 104 3.27 6.45 -9.39
N SER A 105 2.25 6.17 -8.59
CA SER A 105 2.29 6.21 -7.13
C SER A 105 3.45 5.38 -6.57
N GLU A 106 3.55 4.12 -6.96
CA GLU A 106 4.64 3.24 -6.55
C GLU A 106 6.00 3.81 -6.97
N ASN A 107 6.14 4.27 -8.23
CA ASN A 107 7.39 4.85 -8.72
C ASN A 107 7.79 6.12 -7.94
N GLN A 108 6.85 7.02 -7.63
CA GLN A 108 7.15 8.22 -6.84
C GLN A 108 7.58 7.88 -5.41
N LEU A 109 6.97 6.88 -4.80
CA LEU A 109 7.34 6.44 -3.45
C LEU A 109 8.67 5.68 -3.41
N ILE A 110 9.04 4.97 -4.48
CA ILE A 110 10.41 4.45 -4.65
C ILE A 110 11.42 5.60 -4.74
N LYS A 111 11.10 6.67 -5.49
CA LYS A 111 11.95 7.86 -5.58
C LYS A 111 12.08 8.56 -4.24
N ALA A 112 10.97 8.73 -3.49
CA ALA A 112 10.96 9.37 -2.19
C ALA A 112 11.87 8.63 -1.20
N GLU A 113 11.73 7.31 -1.08
CA GLU A 113 12.57 6.49 -0.21
C GLU A 113 14.05 6.55 -0.62
N ALA A 114 14.35 6.33 -1.88
CA ALA A 114 15.73 6.36 -2.36
C ALA A 114 16.39 7.74 -2.19
N SER A 115 15.61 8.82 -2.33
CA SER A 115 16.06 10.18 -2.08
C SER A 115 16.31 10.44 -0.58
N ALA A 116 15.41 9.96 0.28
CA ALA A 116 15.58 10.09 1.74
C ALA A 116 16.81 9.33 2.26
N ARG A 117 17.10 8.17 1.69
CA ARG A 117 18.33 7.41 1.99
C ARG A 117 19.60 8.09 1.47
N SER A 118 19.49 9.04 0.55
CA SER A 118 20.59 9.85 0.04
C SER A 118 20.77 11.16 0.81
N GLY A 119 19.72 11.64 1.47
CA GLY A 119 19.74 12.84 2.29
C GLY A 119 18.35 13.39 2.59
N PHE A 120 18.23 14.05 3.75
CA PHE A 120 16.96 14.56 4.27
C PHE A 120 16.24 15.50 3.29
N ALA A 121 16.94 16.54 2.81
CA ALA A 121 16.32 17.57 1.98
C ALA A 121 15.77 17.00 0.64
N SER A 122 16.51 16.09 0.01
CA SER A 122 16.07 15.43 -1.21
C SER A 122 14.88 14.49 -0.97
N GLY A 123 14.88 13.75 0.15
CA GLY A 123 13.77 12.90 0.56
C GLY A 123 12.50 13.70 0.85
N LEU A 124 12.63 14.79 1.61
CA LEU A 124 11.51 15.68 1.93
C LEU A 124 10.91 16.30 0.67
N SER A 125 11.74 16.76 -0.26
CA SER A 125 11.28 17.30 -1.54
C SER A 125 10.51 16.26 -2.36
N ALA A 126 11.00 15.03 -2.43
CA ALA A 126 10.36 13.95 -3.15
C ALA A 126 9.04 13.52 -2.49
N LEU A 127 9.00 13.42 -1.16
CA LEU A 127 7.76 13.14 -0.42
C LEU A 127 6.72 14.26 -0.66
N ASN A 128 7.12 15.53 -0.60
CA ASN A 128 6.21 16.65 -0.84
C ASN A 128 5.67 16.68 -2.27
N SER A 129 6.47 16.27 -3.26
CA SER A 129 5.99 16.11 -4.64
C SER A 129 4.90 15.03 -4.73
N TYR A 130 5.05 13.93 -4.00
CA TYR A 130 4.03 12.90 -3.91
C TYR A 130 2.77 13.41 -3.19
N ARG A 131 2.93 14.11 -2.06
CA ARG A 131 1.81 14.71 -1.31
C ARG A 131 1.02 15.72 -2.14
N ALA A 132 1.70 16.50 -2.99
CA ALA A 132 1.04 17.41 -3.93
C ALA A 132 0.15 16.65 -4.95
N TRP A 133 0.59 15.47 -5.40
CA TRP A 133 -0.23 14.60 -6.25
C TRP A 133 -1.45 14.03 -5.48
N LEU A 134 -1.27 13.61 -4.23
CA LEU A 134 -2.38 13.17 -3.37
C LEU A 134 -3.40 14.30 -3.13
N SER A 135 -2.95 15.55 -3.01
CA SER A 135 -3.82 16.73 -2.85
C SER A 135 -4.68 17.02 -4.09
N GLY A 136 -4.39 16.38 -5.22
CA GLY A 136 -5.22 16.38 -6.42
C GLY A 136 -6.12 15.14 -6.55
N GLY A 137 -6.43 14.46 -5.44
CA GLY A 137 -7.26 13.24 -5.40
C GLY A 137 -6.45 11.94 -5.49
N GLY A 138 -5.23 11.98 -6.00
CA GLY A 138 -4.38 10.79 -6.09
C GLY A 138 -5.02 9.69 -6.94
N ARG A 139 -5.40 8.58 -6.30
CA ARG A 139 -6.08 7.43 -6.93
C ARG A 139 -7.49 7.21 -6.43
N LEU A 140 -8.07 8.17 -5.72
CA LEU A 140 -9.46 8.08 -5.30
C LEU A 140 -10.39 8.07 -6.53
N ASN A 141 -11.40 7.23 -6.49
CA ASN A 141 -12.46 7.27 -7.50
C ASN A 141 -13.45 8.42 -7.22
N ALA A 142 -14.37 8.68 -8.15
CA ALA A 142 -15.30 9.81 -8.07
C ALA A 142 -16.19 9.81 -6.80
N THR A 143 -16.39 8.67 -6.15
CA THR A 143 -17.16 8.57 -4.90
C THR A 143 -16.40 9.19 -3.72
N PHE A 144 -15.08 9.10 -3.72
CA PHE A 144 -14.22 9.53 -2.61
C PHE A 144 -13.37 10.76 -2.94
N ASP A 145 -13.33 11.19 -4.19
CA ASP A 145 -12.58 12.39 -4.62
C ASP A 145 -13.36 13.68 -4.29
N ASP A 146 -13.56 13.89 -3.00
CA ASP A 146 -14.09 15.13 -2.45
C ASP A 146 -13.00 15.83 -1.62
N ALA A 147 -12.51 16.96 -2.11
CA ALA A 147 -11.43 17.74 -1.50
C ALA A 147 -11.70 18.19 -0.05
N ALA A 148 -12.95 18.15 0.42
CA ALA A 148 -13.26 18.39 1.83
C ALA A 148 -12.83 17.23 2.74
N ASN A 149 -12.65 16.04 2.19
CA ASN A 149 -12.40 14.80 2.92
C ASN A 149 -10.94 14.32 2.87
N TYR A 150 -10.04 15.06 2.23
CA TYR A 150 -8.60 14.77 2.26
C TYR A 150 -7.77 16.06 2.25
N MET A 151 -6.58 15.96 2.81
CA MET A 151 -5.58 17.03 2.80
C MET A 151 -4.19 16.44 2.91
N TYR A 152 -3.27 16.89 2.06
CA TYR A 152 -1.86 16.47 2.09
C TYR A 152 -0.97 17.70 1.92
N GLY A 153 -0.93 18.56 2.94
CA GLY A 153 -0.09 19.76 2.97
C GLY A 153 1.40 19.41 2.96
N ALA A 154 2.21 20.28 2.37
CA ALA A 154 3.65 20.05 2.33
C ALA A 154 4.25 20.07 3.74
N TYR A 155 5.09 19.08 4.03
CA TYR A 155 5.89 19.04 5.23
C TYR A 155 7.10 19.98 5.14
N VAL A 156 7.57 20.41 6.29
CA VAL A 156 8.82 21.16 6.45
C VAL A 156 9.76 20.40 7.39
N GLU A 157 11.03 20.79 7.45
CA GLU A 157 12.01 20.10 8.30
C GLU A 157 11.58 20.04 9.77
N ALA A 158 10.97 21.11 10.28
CA ALA A 158 10.50 21.18 11.66
C ALA A 158 9.50 20.08 12.03
N ASP A 159 8.73 19.57 11.07
CA ASP A 159 7.77 18.49 11.32
C ASP A 159 8.47 17.18 11.68
N PHE A 160 9.74 17.01 11.28
CA PHE A 160 10.56 15.80 11.49
C PHE A 160 11.64 15.98 12.56
N THR A 161 11.83 17.17 13.13
CA THR A 161 12.74 17.35 14.26
C THR A 161 12.10 16.78 15.53
N SER A 162 12.91 16.51 16.55
CA SER A 162 12.43 15.97 17.84
C SER A 162 11.28 16.80 18.40
N GLY A 163 10.13 16.19 18.66
CA GLY A 163 8.90 16.84 19.09
C GLY A 163 8.05 17.45 17.95
N GLY A 164 8.50 17.37 16.71
CA GLY A 164 7.69 17.70 15.53
C GLY A 164 6.55 16.70 15.31
N MET A 165 5.57 17.07 14.48
CA MET A 165 4.34 16.28 14.29
C MET A 165 4.58 14.85 13.79
N GLU A 166 5.69 14.60 13.06
CA GLU A 166 6.09 13.29 12.54
C GLU A 166 7.23 12.65 13.38
N ASN A 167 7.61 13.26 14.51
CA ASN A 167 8.72 12.80 15.34
C ASN A 167 8.49 13.03 16.84
N ALA A 168 7.36 12.55 17.36
CA ALA A 168 7.01 12.67 18.77
C ALA A 168 7.94 11.85 19.68
N ASP A 169 8.51 10.76 19.18
CA ASP A 169 9.43 9.86 19.89
C ASP A 169 10.91 10.31 19.86
N GLY A 170 11.21 11.39 19.16
CA GLY A 170 12.53 12.05 19.19
C GLY A 170 13.67 11.31 18.50
N VAL A 171 13.36 10.44 17.52
CA VAL A 171 14.40 9.81 16.69
C VAL A 171 15.11 10.85 15.80
N SER A 172 16.14 10.45 15.06
CA SER A 172 16.76 11.36 14.10
C SER A 172 15.75 11.79 13.03
N LYS A 173 15.85 13.03 12.54
CA LYS A 173 14.95 13.56 11.50
C LYS A 173 14.96 12.72 10.23
N ASP A 174 16.14 12.17 9.86
CA ASP A 174 16.27 11.28 8.70
C ASP A 174 15.46 10.00 8.88
N LYS A 175 15.51 9.42 10.09
CA LYS A 175 14.73 8.23 10.42
C LYS A 175 13.24 8.53 10.47
N ALA A 176 12.83 9.67 11.04
CA ALA A 176 11.43 10.09 11.08
C ALA A 176 10.86 10.28 9.66
N LEU A 177 11.61 10.95 8.78
CA LEU A 177 11.23 11.11 7.37
C LEU A 177 11.13 9.75 6.65
N LEU A 178 12.10 8.87 6.86
CA LEU A 178 12.07 7.55 6.23
C LEU A 178 10.88 6.71 6.74
N ARG A 179 10.56 6.80 8.02
CA ARG A 179 9.39 6.13 8.62
C ARG A 179 8.08 6.63 7.99
N GLU A 180 7.89 7.94 7.83
CA GLU A 180 6.73 8.52 7.18
C GLU A 180 6.60 8.06 5.72
N ILE A 181 7.71 8.02 4.98
CA ILE A 181 7.71 7.51 3.60
C ILE A 181 7.33 6.02 3.55
N ILE A 182 7.85 5.20 4.45
CA ILE A 182 7.52 3.75 4.49
C ILE A 182 6.06 3.55 4.90
N GLU A 183 5.54 4.33 5.83
CA GLU A 183 4.12 4.27 6.20
C GLU A 183 3.23 4.71 5.03
N GLU A 184 3.60 5.78 4.32
CA GLU A 184 2.89 6.20 3.12
C GLU A 184 2.91 5.12 2.02
N ARG A 185 4.04 4.40 1.85
CA ARG A 185 4.14 3.25 0.95
C ARG A 185 3.18 2.13 1.36
N TYR A 186 3.05 1.89 2.65
CA TYR A 186 2.12 0.90 3.19
C TYR A 186 0.67 1.27 2.86
N VAL A 187 0.28 2.52 3.10
CA VAL A 187 -1.08 3.02 2.84
C VAL A 187 -1.38 3.03 1.34
N SER A 188 -0.55 3.69 0.55
CA SER A 188 -0.76 3.85 -0.89
C SER A 188 -0.58 2.56 -1.68
N GLY A 189 0.12 1.59 -1.10
CA GLY A 189 0.35 0.28 -1.68
C GLY A 189 -0.79 -0.73 -1.43
N PHE A 190 -1.84 -0.36 -0.71
CA PHE A 190 -2.94 -1.28 -0.44
C PHE A 190 -3.54 -1.82 -1.75
N GLY A 191 -3.74 -3.13 -1.81
CA GLY A 191 -4.19 -3.81 -3.02
C GLY A 191 -3.09 -4.11 -4.05
N SER A 192 -1.82 -3.78 -3.75
CA SER A 192 -0.65 -4.11 -4.56
C SER A 192 0.35 -5.01 -3.81
N PHE A 193 1.42 -5.39 -4.48
CA PHE A 193 2.52 -6.16 -3.85
C PHE A 193 3.49 -5.30 -3.03
N MET A 194 3.35 -3.99 -3.04
CA MET A 194 4.32 -3.07 -2.41
C MET A 194 4.47 -3.32 -0.91
N PRO A 195 3.40 -3.40 -0.08
CA PRO A 195 3.55 -3.64 1.37
C PRO A 195 4.19 -4.99 1.68
N PHE A 196 3.85 -6.03 0.92
CA PHE A 196 4.46 -7.35 1.09
C PHE A 196 5.96 -7.34 0.76
N ASN A 197 6.36 -6.69 -0.32
CA ASN A 197 7.75 -6.57 -0.70
C ASN A 197 8.54 -5.71 0.29
N ASP A 198 7.97 -4.60 0.76
CA ASP A 198 8.59 -3.73 1.75
C ASP A 198 8.81 -4.44 3.08
N HIS A 199 7.82 -5.19 3.56
CA HIS A 199 7.94 -5.99 4.76
C HIS A 199 9.13 -6.98 4.68
N ARG A 200 9.28 -7.67 3.55
CA ARG A 200 10.36 -8.65 3.36
C ARG A 200 11.74 -7.99 3.28
N ARG A 201 11.87 -6.97 2.42
CA ARG A 201 13.17 -6.31 2.19
C ARG A 201 13.68 -5.56 3.42
N LEU A 202 12.78 -4.87 4.16
CA LEU A 202 13.17 -4.13 5.37
C LEU A 202 13.58 -5.08 6.49
N ARG A 203 12.90 -6.21 6.65
CA ARG A 203 13.35 -7.27 7.58
C ARG A 203 14.71 -7.82 7.18
N GLY A 204 14.92 -8.10 5.90
CA GLY A 204 16.21 -8.56 5.38
C GLY A 204 17.34 -7.55 5.58
N ALA A 205 17.02 -6.25 5.56
CA ALA A 205 17.97 -5.17 5.82
C ALA A 205 18.20 -4.87 7.32
N GLY A 206 17.49 -5.53 8.23
CA GLY A 206 17.57 -5.25 9.67
C GLY A 206 16.83 -3.95 10.09
N GLU A 207 15.93 -3.44 9.24
CA GLU A 207 15.18 -2.20 9.45
C GLU A 207 13.72 -2.50 9.86
N SER A 208 13.52 -3.51 10.70
CA SER A 208 12.18 -3.96 11.12
C SER A 208 11.37 -2.90 11.87
N ASP A 209 12.03 -1.91 12.45
CA ASP A 209 11.44 -0.79 13.16
C ASP A 209 10.81 0.28 12.23
N LEU A 210 11.07 0.20 10.94
CA LEU A 210 10.40 1.02 9.91
C LEU A 210 9.12 0.36 9.37
N ILE A 211 8.90 -0.92 9.66
CA ILE A 211 7.80 -1.68 9.08
C ILE A 211 6.51 -1.39 9.85
N PRO A 212 5.43 -0.91 9.20
CA PRO A 212 4.11 -0.90 9.81
C PRO A 212 3.73 -2.30 10.29
N PRO A 213 2.92 -2.44 11.36
CA PRO A 213 2.52 -3.73 11.89
C PRO A 213 1.98 -4.67 10.81
N PHE A 214 2.66 -5.79 10.61
CA PHE A 214 2.33 -6.80 9.63
C PHE A 214 2.18 -8.13 10.35
N PRO A 215 0.99 -8.44 10.87
CA PRO A 215 0.76 -9.63 11.68
C PRO A 215 0.98 -10.91 10.85
N LEU A 216 1.31 -11.99 11.54
CA LEU A 216 1.33 -13.30 10.93
C LEU A 216 -0.08 -13.67 10.45
N ASN A 217 -0.17 -14.36 9.32
CA ASN A 217 -1.43 -14.60 8.60
C ASN A 217 -2.40 -15.58 9.28
N THR A 218 -1.99 -16.22 10.36
CA THR A 218 -2.84 -17.16 11.09
C THR A 218 -2.44 -17.23 12.56
N VAL A 219 -3.41 -17.59 13.41
CA VAL A 219 -3.18 -17.86 14.82
C VAL A 219 -2.21 -19.03 14.97
N GLY A 220 -1.16 -18.84 15.76
CA GLY A 220 -0.11 -19.84 15.97
C GLY A 220 0.96 -19.88 14.87
N ALA A 221 0.89 -19.05 13.83
CA ALA A 221 2.00 -18.92 12.89
C ALA A 221 3.24 -18.36 13.60
N THR A 222 4.40 -18.90 13.28
CA THR A 222 5.70 -18.49 13.87
C THR A 222 6.60 -17.80 12.86
N ASN A 223 6.26 -17.86 11.57
CA ASN A 223 7.06 -17.32 10.48
C ASN A 223 6.23 -16.42 9.57
N HIS A 224 6.88 -15.39 9.04
CA HIS A 224 6.30 -14.56 7.98
C HIS A 224 6.42 -15.26 6.62
N VAL A 225 5.44 -15.02 5.76
CA VAL A 225 5.47 -15.46 4.37
C VAL A 225 6.57 -14.70 3.64
N GLU A 226 7.48 -15.46 2.98
CA GLU A 226 8.65 -14.91 2.28
C GLU A 226 8.51 -14.94 0.76
N ARG A 227 7.53 -15.67 0.24
CA ARG A 227 7.29 -15.81 -1.20
C ARG A 227 5.84 -16.13 -1.49
N MET A 228 5.42 -15.91 -2.72
CA MET A 228 4.13 -16.37 -3.20
C MET A 228 4.13 -17.89 -3.29
N GLN A 229 2.96 -18.49 -3.03
CA GLN A 229 2.73 -19.90 -3.25
C GLN A 229 2.82 -20.22 -4.75
N TRP A 230 3.41 -21.36 -5.07
CA TRP A 230 3.38 -21.87 -6.44
C TRP A 230 1.95 -22.26 -6.82
N SER A 231 1.61 -22.03 -8.07
CA SER A 231 0.33 -22.50 -8.60
C SER A 231 0.22 -24.03 -8.45
N GLN A 232 -0.91 -24.51 -7.98
CA GLN A 232 -1.20 -25.94 -7.94
C GLN A 232 -1.17 -26.53 -9.34
N GLY A 233 -1.58 -25.79 -10.37
CA GLY A 233 -1.50 -26.20 -11.75
C GLY A 233 -0.06 -26.45 -12.20
N GLU A 234 0.88 -25.57 -11.78
CA GLU A 234 2.31 -25.77 -12.05
C GLU A 234 2.83 -27.04 -11.41
N LEU A 235 2.53 -27.25 -10.13
CA LEU A 235 3.00 -28.40 -9.36
C LEU A 235 2.41 -29.73 -9.87
N SER A 236 1.20 -29.73 -10.41
CA SER A 236 0.50 -30.95 -10.82
C SER A 236 0.65 -31.31 -12.31
N SER A 237 1.01 -30.37 -13.17
CA SER A 237 1.05 -30.55 -14.62
C SER A 237 2.41 -30.34 -15.27
N ASN A 238 3.35 -29.71 -14.58
CA ASN A 238 4.72 -29.53 -15.07
C ASN A 238 5.69 -30.50 -14.36
N GLU A 239 6.01 -31.60 -15.01
CA GLU A 239 6.97 -32.59 -14.49
C GLU A 239 8.41 -32.06 -14.34
N ASN A 240 8.72 -30.90 -14.95
CA ASN A 240 10.00 -30.21 -14.79
C ASN A 240 9.94 -29.11 -13.73
N ALA A 241 8.84 -28.93 -13.01
CA ALA A 241 8.76 -27.96 -11.93
C ALA A 241 9.82 -28.30 -10.87
N PRO A 242 10.67 -27.33 -10.45
CA PRO A 242 11.57 -27.55 -9.33
C PRO A 242 10.78 -27.82 -8.05
N ALA A 243 11.44 -28.42 -7.07
CA ALA A 243 10.83 -28.68 -5.76
C ALA A 243 10.35 -27.35 -5.15
N ASP A 244 9.10 -27.32 -4.67
CA ASP A 244 8.55 -26.14 -3.98
C ASP A 244 9.37 -25.87 -2.71
N PRO A 245 10.01 -24.71 -2.59
CA PRO A 245 10.79 -24.35 -1.42
C PRO A 245 9.92 -24.00 -0.19
N GLY A 246 8.60 -23.93 -0.35
CA GLY A 246 7.65 -23.53 0.69
C GLY A 246 7.58 -22.04 0.94
N LEU A 247 6.47 -21.60 1.51
CA LEU A 247 6.11 -20.18 1.71
C LEU A 247 7.12 -19.38 2.56
N TYR A 248 7.81 -20.07 3.49
CA TYR A 248 8.69 -19.42 4.48
C TYR A 248 10.16 -19.41 4.06
N ALA A 249 10.50 -20.00 2.92
CA ALA A 249 11.86 -19.97 2.42
C ALA A 249 12.21 -18.60 1.83
N LYS A 250 13.25 -17.97 2.38
CA LYS A 250 13.72 -16.66 1.90
C LYS A 250 14.16 -16.75 0.43
N THR A 251 13.89 -15.68 -0.31
CA THR A 251 14.42 -15.54 -1.68
C THR A 251 15.85 -15.01 -1.64
N ALA A 252 16.59 -15.17 -2.73
CA ALA A 252 17.97 -14.68 -2.82
C ALA A 252 18.10 -13.16 -2.58
N VAL A 253 17.06 -12.41 -2.87
CA VAL A 253 17.01 -10.95 -2.70
C VAL A 253 16.79 -10.55 -1.23
N ASN A 254 16.21 -11.43 -0.40
CA ASN A 254 15.82 -11.15 0.98
C ASN A 254 16.51 -12.10 1.98
N LYS A 255 17.72 -12.52 1.68
CA LYS A 255 18.53 -13.37 2.56
C LYS A 255 19.12 -12.58 3.72
#